data_035f1fa0b0f6b577bfbbf27468e9789f
#
_entry.id   035f1fa0b0f6b577bfbbf27468e9789f
#
_cell.length_a   1.000
_cell.length_b   1.000
_cell.length_c   1.000
_cell.angle_alpha   90.00
_cell.angle_beta   90.00
_cell.angle_gamma   90.00
#
_symmetry.space_group_name_H-M   'P 1'
#
loop_
_entity.id
_entity.type
_entity.pdbx_description
1 polymer ?
#
loop_
_entity_poly.entity_id
_entity_poly.type
_entity_poly.pdbx_seq_one_letter_code
_entity_poly.pdbx_strand_id
1 'polypeptide(L)'
;MKRMMRIVLLALLLIGCAGEKGIIDRDGYQLDTRHPAQAAYPRIKVLVIHYTADNFDVSLATLTDKEVSSHYLIPEQPPRYQHKPRIWQLVPEEDLAWHAGVSYWRGSTRINDTSIGIELENRGWQKTAGVKSFTPFHPEQIAALIPLARDIIARYHIAPQNVVAHADIAPQRKDDPGPLFPWQQLAQQGIGAWPDEQRVAFYLNGRPASEPVDPEIVLDLLSRYGYQVTPEMTPAQKKRVIIAFQMHFRPQR
;
A
#
# COMPACT_ATOMS: atom_id res chain seq x y z
N MET A 1 10.89 12.41 -79.33
CA MET A 1 9.84 13.07 -78.55
C MET A 1 9.94 12.55 -77.13
N LYS A 2 10.61 13.32 -76.22
CA LYS A 2 10.79 12.97 -74.82
C LYS A 2 9.73 13.66 -73.97
N ARG A 3 8.79 12.88 -73.38
CA ARG A 3 7.82 13.41 -72.38
C ARG A 3 8.50 13.58 -71.04
N MET A 4 8.75 14.81 -70.61
CA MET A 4 9.14 15.17 -69.24
C MET A 4 7.92 15.07 -68.32
N MET A 5 7.93 14.10 -67.40
CA MET A 5 6.95 13.92 -66.35
C MET A 5 7.33 14.86 -65.19
N ARG A 6 6.54 15.92 -64.95
CA ARG A 6 6.73 16.81 -63.80
C ARG A 6 6.10 16.16 -62.57
N ILE A 7 6.94 15.73 -61.62
CA ILE A 7 6.49 15.29 -60.29
C ILE A 7 6.25 16.54 -59.45
N VAL A 8 4.97 16.81 -59.12
CA VAL A 8 4.57 17.83 -58.17
C VAL A 8 4.70 17.23 -56.76
N LEU A 9 5.72 17.65 -56.03
CA LEU A 9 5.90 17.26 -54.62
C LEU A 9 4.94 18.11 -53.78
N LEU A 10 3.85 17.51 -53.33
CA LEU A 10 2.90 18.15 -52.40
C LEU A 10 3.46 18.03 -50.99
N ALA A 11 4.17 19.07 -50.51
CA ALA A 11 4.62 19.17 -49.12
C ALA A 11 3.38 19.48 -48.23
N LEU A 12 2.86 18.45 -47.58
CA LEU A 12 1.89 18.60 -46.49
C LEU A 12 2.61 19.23 -45.30
N LEU A 13 2.43 20.54 -45.12
CA LEU A 13 2.79 21.26 -43.89
C LEU A 13 1.83 20.75 -42.78
N LEU A 14 2.28 19.80 -41.99
CA LEU A 14 1.68 19.51 -40.69
C LEU A 14 1.99 20.70 -39.77
N ILE A 15 1.10 21.69 -39.77
CA ILE A 15 1.06 22.73 -38.72
C ILE A 15 0.51 22.04 -37.49
N GLY A 16 1.38 21.38 -36.73
CA GLY A 16 1.06 20.96 -35.38
C GLY A 16 0.79 22.22 -34.58
N CYS A 17 -0.46 22.39 -34.12
CA CYS A 17 -0.78 23.37 -33.09
C CYS A 17 0.05 23.00 -31.84
N ALA A 18 1.23 23.60 -31.70
CA ALA A 18 1.95 23.61 -30.45
C ALA A 18 1.14 24.50 -29.49
N GLY A 19 0.25 23.87 -28.72
CA GLY A 19 -0.48 24.57 -27.67
C GLY A 19 0.51 25.28 -26.75
N GLU A 20 0.13 26.45 -26.24
CA GLU A 20 0.96 27.23 -25.33
C GLU A 20 1.31 26.38 -24.12
N LYS A 21 2.61 26.26 -23.79
CA LYS A 21 3.06 25.41 -22.67
C LYS A 21 2.40 25.87 -21.37
N GLY A 22 1.74 24.95 -20.68
CA GLY A 22 1.02 25.21 -19.44
C GLY A 22 -0.44 25.65 -19.62
N ILE A 23 -0.94 25.70 -20.87
CA ILE A 23 -2.37 25.84 -21.16
C ILE A 23 -2.92 24.46 -21.56
N ILE A 24 -3.98 24.02 -20.88
CA ILE A 24 -4.71 22.79 -21.17
C ILE A 24 -6.08 23.17 -21.72
N ASP A 25 -6.34 22.78 -22.95
CA ASP A 25 -7.63 23.00 -23.58
C ASP A 25 -8.65 21.96 -23.14
N ARG A 26 -9.86 22.38 -22.81
CA ARG A 26 -10.99 21.57 -22.39
C ARG A 26 -12.25 22.02 -23.14
N ASP A 27 -13.27 21.18 -23.16
CA ASP A 27 -14.53 21.57 -23.74
C ASP A 27 -15.16 22.76 -22.96
N GLY A 28 -15.26 23.90 -23.64
CA GLY A 28 -15.86 25.13 -23.11
C GLY A 28 -14.95 26.01 -22.22
N TYR A 29 -13.69 25.60 -21.92
CA TYR A 29 -12.77 26.42 -21.14
C TYR A 29 -11.29 26.02 -21.33
N GLN A 30 -10.38 26.88 -20.88
CA GLN A 30 -8.95 26.59 -20.82
C GLN A 30 -8.45 26.69 -19.38
N LEU A 31 -7.52 25.77 -19.02
CA LEU A 31 -6.81 25.80 -17.74
C LEU A 31 -5.43 26.38 -17.93
N ASP A 32 -5.11 27.43 -17.16
CA ASP A 32 -3.75 27.95 -17.05
C ASP A 32 -3.08 27.31 -15.83
N THR A 33 -2.07 26.47 -16.06
CA THR A 33 -1.33 25.73 -15.03
C THR A 33 0.04 26.35 -14.75
N ARG A 34 0.33 27.59 -15.23
CA ARG A 34 1.65 28.21 -15.13
C ARG A 34 1.96 28.78 -13.73
N HIS A 35 0.94 28.89 -12.87
CA HIS A 35 1.05 29.45 -11.53
C HIS A 35 0.59 28.45 -10.45
N PRO A 36 1.30 27.31 -10.26
CA PRO A 36 0.92 26.33 -9.24
C PRO A 36 1.12 26.90 -7.82
N ALA A 37 0.19 26.60 -6.92
CA ALA A 37 0.34 26.95 -5.52
C ALA A 37 1.48 26.15 -4.86
N GLN A 38 2.26 26.80 -4.01
CA GLN A 38 3.32 26.12 -3.23
C GLN A 38 2.74 25.29 -2.08
N ALA A 39 1.63 25.70 -1.49
CA ALA A 39 0.93 24.99 -0.41
C ALA A 39 0.04 23.89 -0.97
N ALA A 40 0.63 22.92 -1.66
CA ALA A 40 -0.05 21.76 -2.23
C ALA A 40 0.64 20.46 -1.79
N TYR A 41 -0.16 19.49 -1.33
CA TYR A 41 0.33 18.18 -0.90
C TYR A 41 -0.49 17.06 -1.56
N PRO A 42 0.11 15.89 -1.85
CA PRO A 42 -0.64 14.74 -2.33
C PRO A 42 -1.76 14.36 -1.37
N ARG A 43 -2.91 13.93 -1.89
CA ARG A 43 -4.00 13.38 -1.08
C ARG A 43 -3.66 12.02 -0.51
N ILE A 44 -2.93 11.21 -1.27
CA ILE A 44 -2.48 9.89 -0.84
C ILE A 44 -1.40 10.05 0.23
N LYS A 45 -1.63 9.46 1.40
CA LYS A 45 -0.78 9.55 2.59
C LYS A 45 -0.43 8.18 3.18
N VAL A 46 -1.16 7.13 2.81
CA VAL A 46 -1.06 5.79 3.40
C VAL A 46 -0.93 4.76 2.29
N LEU A 47 -0.05 3.79 2.47
CA LEU A 47 0.04 2.58 1.68
C LEU A 47 -0.39 1.40 2.55
N VAL A 48 -1.44 0.70 2.15
CA VAL A 48 -2.00 -0.43 2.90
C VAL A 48 -1.69 -1.73 2.19
N ILE A 49 -1.09 -2.67 2.90
CA ILE A 49 -0.74 -4.00 2.40
C ILE A 49 -1.77 -5.01 2.89
N HIS A 50 -2.25 -5.83 1.94
CA HIS A 50 -3.26 -6.87 2.15
C HIS A 50 -2.77 -8.22 1.66
N TYR A 51 -3.47 -9.27 2.04
CA TYR A 51 -3.52 -10.53 1.28
C TYR A 51 -4.96 -10.86 0.90
N THR A 52 -5.15 -11.55 -0.22
CA THR A 52 -6.46 -11.84 -0.78
C THR A 52 -7.23 -12.95 -0.05
N ALA A 53 -6.56 -13.80 0.71
CA ALA A 53 -7.08 -15.04 1.33
C ALA A 53 -7.59 -16.09 0.33
N ASP A 54 -7.27 -15.95 -0.95
CA ASP A 54 -7.71 -16.84 -2.03
C ASP A 54 -6.65 -16.99 -3.13
N ASN A 55 -6.94 -17.78 -4.18
CA ASN A 55 -6.12 -17.86 -5.39
C ASN A 55 -6.34 -16.65 -6.30
N PHE A 56 -5.47 -16.53 -7.32
CA PHE A 56 -5.47 -15.38 -8.21
C PHE A 56 -6.80 -15.15 -8.95
N ASP A 57 -7.39 -16.19 -9.53
CA ASP A 57 -8.61 -16.05 -10.35
C ASP A 57 -9.80 -15.58 -9.51
N VAL A 58 -9.97 -16.16 -8.33
CA VAL A 58 -11.03 -15.76 -7.38
C VAL A 58 -10.75 -14.35 -6.86
N SER A 59 -9.50 -14.05 -6.52
CA SER A 59 -9.09 -12.71 -6.05
C SER A 59 -9.34 -11.65 -7.12
N LEU A 60 -8.96 -11.91 -8.37
CA LEU A 60 -9.20 -11.00 -9.47
C LEU A 60 -10.70 -10.76 -9.69
N ALA A 61 -11.50 -11.83 -9.72
CA ALA A 61 -12.95 -11.72 -9.87
C ALA A 61 -13.58 -10.89 -8.74
N THR A 62 -13.18 -11.13 -7.48
CA THR A 62 -13.68 -10.41 -6.31
C THR A 62 -13.31 -8.93 -6.34
N LEU A 63 -12.04 -8.61 -6.67
CA LEU A 63 -11.53 -7.23 -6.65
C LEU A 63 -11.95 -6.39 -7.87
N THR A 64 -12.53 -7.01 -8.90
CA THR A 64 -13.09 -6.35 -10.07
C THR A 64 -14.63 -6.31 -10.07
N ASP A 65 -15.26 -6.84 -9.03
CA ASP A 65 -16.71 -6.73 -8.82
C ASP A 65 -17.05 -5.41 -8.09
N LYS A 66 -18.30 -5.28 -7.61
CA LYS A 66 -18.90 -4.03 -7.08
C LYS A 66 -18.72 -3.83 -5.57
N GLU A 67 -18.36 -4.89 -4.84
CA GLU A 67 -18.37 -4.89 -3.36
C GLU A 67 -17.07 -4.34 -2.78
N VAL A 68 -15.93 -4.79 -3.28
CA VAL A 68 -14.59 -4.43 -2.83
C VAL A 68 -13.64 -4.27 -4.01
N SER A 69 -12.59 -3.46 -3.83
CA SER A 69 -11.57 -3.28 -4.85
C SER A 69 -10.23 -2.94 -4.20
N SER A 70 -9.15 -3.04 -4.95
CA SER A 70 -7.83 -2.57 -4.57
C SER A 70 -7.15 -1.92 -5.77
N HIS A 71 -6.19 -1.03 -5.54
CA HIS A 71 -5.47 -0.39 -6.64
C HIS A 71 -4.61 -1.40 -7.39
N TYR A 72 -3.95 -2.30 -6.67
CA TYR A 72 -3.04 -3.28 -7.24
C TYR A 72 -3.29 -4.69 -6.72
N LEU A 73 -3.09 -5.67 -7.62
CA LEU A 73 -3.06 -7.08 -7.29
C LEU A 73 -1.77 -7.70 -7.81
N ILE A 74 -1.01 -8.37 -6.93
CA ILE A 74 0.24 -9.07 -7.24
C ILE A 74 0.02 -10.58 -7.10
N PRO A 75 0.14 -11.37 -8.17
CA PRO A 75 0.08 -12.82 -8.08
C PRO A 75 1.16 -13.41 -7.19
N GLU A 76 0.94 -14.61 -6.65
CA GLU A 76 1.95 -15.35 -5.89
C GLU A 76 3.24 -15.54 -6.69
N GLN A 77 3.11 -15.87 -7.97
CA GLN A 77 4.21 -15.97 -8.93
C GLN A 77 3.92 -15.05 -10.12
N PRO A 78 4.37 -13.79 -10.08
CA PRO A 78 4.04 -12.84 -11.12
C PRO A 78 4.61 -13.26 -12.49
N PRO A 79 3.77 -13.43 -13.52
CA PRO A 79 4.25 -13.73 -14.86
C PRO A 79 5.13 -12.58 -15.36
N ARG A 80 6.11 -12.90 -16.20
CA ARG A 80 7.04 -11.89 -16.71
C ARG A 80 6.64 -11.45 -18.11
N TYR A 81 6.74 -10.15 -18.34
CA TYR A 81 6.61 -9.54 -19.64
C TYR A 81 7.82 -8.62 -19.87
N GLN A 82 8.53 -8.80 -20.96
CA GLN A 82 9.78 -8.07 -21.27
C GLN A 82 10.75 -8.04 -20.06
N HIS A 83 10.98 -9.20 -19.45
CA HIS A 83 11.84 -9.43 -18.27
C HIS A 83 11.41 -8.76 -16.97
N LYS A 84 10.26 -8.08 -16.92
CA LYS A 84 9.69 -7.46 -15.71
C LYS A 84 8.52 -8.27 -15.16
N PRO A 85 8.32 -8.34 -13.84
CA PRO A 85 7.12 -8.94 -13.26
C PRO A 85 5.89 -8.14 -13.68
N ARG A 86 4.80 -8.84 -14.03
CA ARG A 86 3.51 -8.22 -14.32
C ARG A 86 2.71 -8.08 -13.03
N ILE A 87 2.22 -6.87 -12.78
CA ILE A 87 1.32 -6.51 -11.69
C ILE A 87 0.03 -6.00 -12.30
N TRP A 88 -1.11 -6.32 -11.71
CA TRP A 88 -2.41 -5.83 -12.16
C TRP A 88 -2.74 -4.53 -11.43
N GLN A 89 -2.99 -3.45 -12.18
CA GLN A 89 -3.65 -2.27 -11.67
C GLN A 89 -5.14 -2.41 -11.95
N LEU A 90 -5.95 -2.44 -10.90
CA LEU A 90 -7.40 -2.64 -10.99
C LEU A 90 -8.17 -1.33 -10.85
N VAL A 91 -7.63 -0.40 -10.06
CA VAL A 91 -8.18 0.95 -9.87
C VAL A 91 -7.07 1.96 -10.14
N PRO A 92 -7.31 3.02 -10.94
CA PRO A 92 -6.39 4.14 -11.08
C PRO A 92 -6.09 4.80 -9.72
N GLU A 93 -4.87 5.28 -9.50
CA GLU A 93 -4.48 5.84 -8.20
C GLU A 93 -5.17 7.17 -7.84
N GLU A 94 -5.69 7.89 -8.83
CA GLU A 94 -6.53 9.07 -8.66
C GLU A 94 -7.93 8.77 -8.16
N ASP A 95 -8.40 7.54 -8.33
CA ASP A 95 -9.70 7.05 -7.89
C ASP A 95 -9.60 6.40 -6.51
N LEU A 96 -10.73 6.27 -5.84
CA LEU A 96 -10.84 5.61 -4.55
C LEU A 96 -11.10 4.11 -4.76
N ALA A 97 -10.29 3.25 -4.15
CA ALA A 97 -10.55 1.81 -4.06
C ALA A 97 -11.14 1.43 -2.69
N TRP A 98 -12.05 0.45 -2.68
CA TRP A 98 -12.74 -0.02 -1.48
C TRP A 98 -11.99 -1.19 -0.84
N HIS A 99 -10.81 -0.93 -0.19
CA HIS A 99 -9.94 -1.96 0.39
C HIS A 99 -9.82 -1.90 1.92
N ALA A 100 -9.90 -0.70 2.52
CA ALA A 100 -9.65 -0.54 3.95
C ALA A 100 -10.89 -0.80 4.82
N GLY A 101 -12.10 -0.53 4.30
CA GLY A 101 -13.36 -0.64 5.05
C GLY A 101 -13.36 0.25 6.29
N VAL A 102 -14.10 -0.16 7.33
CA VAL A 102 -14.08 0.52 8.65
C VAL A 102 -12.69 0.36 9.26
N SER A 103 -11.98 1.47 9.40
CA SER A 103 -10.56 1.50 9.73
C SER A 103 -10.18 2.82 10.40
N TYR A 104 -9.01 2.83 11.04
CA TYR A 104 -8.46 4.01 11.70
C TYR A 104 -6.93 3.99 11.61
N TRP A 105 -6.33 5.12 11.31
CA TRP A 105 -4.89 5.31 11.42
C TRP A 105 -4.56 6.77 11.70
N ARG A 106 -3.83 7.03 12.80
CA ARG A 106 -3.28 8.36 13.15
C ARG A 106 -4.31 9.49 13.08
N GLY A 107 -5.52 9.25 13.63
CA GLY A 107 -6.60 10.24 13.68
C GLY A 107 -7.54 10.23 12.48
N SER A 108 -7.27 9.42 11.45
CA SER A 108 -8.13 9.31 10.26
C SER A 108 -8.97 8.02 10.31
N THR A 109 -10.26 8.12 9.97
CA THR A 109 -11.18 6.99 9.80
C THR A 109 -11.57 6.76 8.34
N ARG A 110 -11.14 7.64 7.42
CA ARG A 110 -11.45 7.57 5.99
C ARG A 110 -10.21 7.14 5.21
N ILE A 111 -9.70 5.96 5.53
CA ILE A 111 -8.42 5.50 4.98
C ILE A 111 -8.52 5.26 3.46
N ASN A 112 -9.64 4.76 2.93
CA ASN A 112 -9.83 4.61 1.48
C ASN A 112 -9.61 5.93 0.72
N ASP A 113 -9.99 7.08 1.29
CA ASP A 113 -9.92 8.38 0.62
C ASP A 113 -8.47 8.89 0.43
N THR A 114 -7.54 8.36 1.21
CA THR A 114 -6.16 8.88 1.31
C THR A 114 -5.10 7.79 1.23
N SER A 115 -5.46 6.61 0.71
CA SER A 115 -4.55 5.47 0.64
C SER A 115 -4.52 4.81 -0.74
N ILE A 116 -3.45 4.07 -0.97
CA ILE A 116 -3.36 3.06 -2.02
C ILE A 116 -3.34 1.70 -1.34
N GLY A 117 -4.18 0.77 -1.81
CA GLY A 117 -4.19 -0.63 -1.38
C GLY A 117 -3.44 -1.51 -2.37
N ILE A 118 -2.59 -2.40 -1.85
CA ILE A 118 -1.93 -3.46 -2.62
C ILE A 118 -2.36 -4.80 -2.04
N GLU A 119 -3.01 -5.61 -2.86
CA GLU A 119 -3.36 -7.00 -2.56
C GLU A 119 -2.29 -7.95 -3.07
N LEU A 120 -1.91 -8.90 -2.24
CA LEU A 120 -1.01 -10.00 -2.59
C LEU A 120 -1.81 -11.29 -2.62
N GLU A 121 -1.79 -12.00 -3.75
CA GLU A 121 -2.34 -13.36 -3.78
C GLU A 121 -1.66 -14.21 -2.71
N ASN A 122 -2.43 -14.67 -1.73
CA ASN A 122 -1.95 -15.53 -0.67
C ASN A 122 -3.16 -16.15 0.04
N ARG A 123 -3.08 -17.43 0.40
CA ARG A 123 -4.17 -18.17 1.06
C ARG A 123 -4.50 -17.66 2.47
N GLY A 124 -3.70 -16.73 2.99
CA GLY A 124 -3.87 -16.20 4.32
C GLY A 124 -3.54 -17.22 5.40
N TRP A 125 -4.48 -17.50 6.30
CA TRP A 125 -4.28 -18.47 7.36
C TRP A 125 -5.28 -19.62 7.30
N GLN A 126 -4.84 -20.75 7.80
CA GLN A 126 -5.66 -21.94 7.97
C GLN A 126 -5.65 -22.39 9.44
N LYS A 127 -6.67 -23.09 9.87
CA LYS A 127 -6.75 -23.66 11.22
C LYS A 127 -6.61 -25.17 11.11
N THR A 128 -5.49 -25.73 11.60
CA THR A 128 -5.23 -27.16 11.62
C THR A 128 -5.09 -27.61 13.08
N ALA A 129 -5.90 -28.56 13.51
CA ALA A 129 -5.95 -29.05 14.91
C ALA A 129 -6.08 -27.92 15.95
N GLY A 130 -6.83 -26.87 15.63
CA GLY A 130 -7.03 -25.73 16.53
C GLY A 130 -5.96 -24.65 16.47
N VAL A 131 -4.84 -24.89 15.80
CA VAL A 131 -3.73 -23.95 15.65
C VAL A 131 -3.90 -23.14 14.36
N LYS A 132 -3.74 -21.81 14.46
CA LYS A 132 -3.74 -20.89 13.32
C LYS A 132 -2.35 -20.88 12.68
N SER A 133 -2.29 -21.22 11.40
CA SER A 133 -1.06 -21.22 10.60
C SER A 133 -1.21 -20.30 9.40
N PHE A 134 -0.26 -19.39 9.21
CA PHE A 134 -0.25 -18.46 8.07
C PHE A 134 0.55 -19.02 6.91
N THR A 135 0.17 -18.63 5.69
CA THR A 135 0.87 -18.99 4.45
C THR A 135 2.03 -18.03 4.21
N PRO A 136 3.26 -18.52 3.97
CA PRO A 136 4.39 -17.66 3.58
C PRO A 136 4.14 -16.95 2.24
N PHE A 137 4.81 -15.82 2.03
CA PHE A 137 4.81 -15.12 0.74
C PHE A 137 5.92 -15.65 -0.17
N HIS A 138 5.62 -15.75 -1.46
CA HIS A 138 6.60 -16.21 -2.43
C HIS A 138 7.68 -15.13 -2.65
N PRO A 139 8.98 -15.50 -2.72
CA PRO A 139 10.06 -14.52 -2.90
C PRO A 139 9.91 -13.64 -4.15
N GLU A 140 9.40 -14.20 -5.26
CA GLU A 140 9.17 -13.44 -6.50
C GLU A 140 8.04 -12.43 -6.37
N GLN A 141 7.03 -12.72 -5.56
CA GLN A 141 5.96 -11.78 -5.23
C GLN A 141 6.50 -10.58 -4.45
N ILE A 142 7.31 -10.82 -3.44
CA ILE A 142 7.98 -9.75 -2.67
C ILE A 142 8.95 -8.96 -3.54
N ALA A 143 9.69 -9.63 -4.44
CA ALA A 143 10.56 -8.96 -5.41
C ALA A 143 9.79 -8.05 -6.38
N ALA A 144 8.53 -8.39 -6.72
CA ALA A 144 7.65 -7.55 -7.53
C ALA A 144 7.04 -6.38 -6.72
N LEU A 145 6.71 -6.61 -5.46
CA LEU A 145 6.16 -5.59 -4.56
C LEU A 145 7.15 -4.44 -4.31
N ILE A 146 8.43 -4.74 -4.12
CA ILE A 146 9.45 -3.75 -3.75
C ILE A 146 9.51 -2.55 -4.72
N PRO A 147 9.69 -2.72 -6.03
CA PRO A 147 9.75 -1.58 -6.95
C PRO A 147 8.43 -0.81 -7.01
N LEU A 148 7.27 -1.49 -6.96
CA LEU A 148 5.96 -0.84 -6.94
C LEU A 148 5.78 0.03 -5.69
N ALA A 149 6.04 -0.52 -4.51
CA ALA A 149 5.87 0.20 -3.25
C ALA A 149 6.82 1.41 -3.17
N ARG A 150 8.08 1.26 -3.60
CA ARG A 150 9.06 2.37 -3.63
C ARG A 150 8.62 3.49 -4.56
N ASP A 151 8.10 3.17 -5.74
CA ASP A 151 7.59 4.14 -6.69
C ASP A 151 6.40 4.93 -6.12
N ILE A 152 5.41 4.23 -5.54
CA ILE A 152 4.25 4.84 -4.87
C ILE A 152 4.71 5.76 -3.72
N ILE A 153 5.57 5.26 -2.84
CA ILE A 153 6.11 6.02 -1.70
C ILE A 153 6.81 7.31 -2.18
N ALA A 154 7.63 7.21 -3.23
CA ALA A 154 8.36 8.36 -3.76
C ALA A 154 7.42 9.40 -4.40
N ARG A 155 6.45 8.98 -5.19
CA ARG A 155 5.50 9.89 -5.87
C ARG A 155 4.58 10.63 -4.90
N TYR A 156 4.14 9.97 -3.84
CA TYR A 156 3.21 10.55 -2.87
C TYR A 156 3.88 11.01 -1.56
N HIS A 157 5.20 10.86 -1.44
CA HIS A 157 5.95 11.21 -0.23
C HIS A 157 5.39 10.55 1.04
N ILE A 158 5.03 9.26 0.95
CA ILE A 158 4.43 8.51 2.06
C ILE A 158 5.49 8.30 3.15
N ALA A 159 5.18 8.78 4.35
CA ALA A 159 6.07 8.62 5.50
C ALA A 159 6.17 7.13 5.91
N PRO A 160 7.34 6.65 6.38
CA PRO A 160 7.54 5.22 6.69
C PRO A 160 6.49 4.62 7.63
N GLN A 161 6.04 5.36 8.63
CA GLN A 161 5.00 4.92 9.57
C GLN A 161 3.59 4.86 8.96
N ASN A 162 3.42 5.28 7.72
CA ASN A 162 2.17 5.23 6.98
C ASN A 162 2.16 4.12 5.90
N VAL A 163 3.16 3.26 5.88
CA VAL A 163 3.12 1.97 5.17
C VAL A 163 2.69 0.93 6.21
N VAL A 164 1.47 0.45 6.10
CA VAL A 164 0.78 -0.27 7.17
C VAL A 164 0.14 -1.57 6.68
N ALA A 165 -0.09 -2.48 7.61
CA ALA A 165 -0.93 -3.66 7.42
C ALA A 165 -2.41 -3.28 7.47
N HIS A 166 -3.28 -4.04 6.80
CA HIS A 166 -4.71 -3.94 7.06
C HIS A 166 -5.04 -4.23 8.53
N ALA A 167 -4.33 -5.19 9.15
CA ALA A 167 -4.42 -5.48 10.57
C ALA A 167 -4.07 -4.27 11.47
N ASP A 168 -3.14 -3.39 11.06
CA ASP A 168 -2.78 -2.20 11.83
C ASP A 168 -3.94 -1.20 11.90
N ILE A 169 -4.63 -1.00 10.78
CA ILE A 169 -5.72 -0.02 10.67
C ILE A 169 -7.10 -0.57 11.03
N ALA A 170 -7.25 -1.89 11.11
CA ALA A 170 -8.51 -2.55 11.41
C ALA A 170 -8.31 -3.82 12.29
N PRO A 171 -7.60 -3.72 13.44
CA PRO A 171 -7.18 -4.87 14.25
C PRO A 171 -8.33 -5.73 14.77
N GLN A 172 -9.54 -5.15 14.85
CA GLN A 172 -10.70 -5.87 15.40
C GLN A 172 -11.28 -6.91 14.43
N ARG A 173 -10.98 -6.80 13.12
CA ARG A 173 -11.62 -7.59 12.07
C ARG A 173 -10.68 -8.18 11.03
N LYS A 174 -9.40 -7.75 11.01
CA LYS A 174 -8.42 -8.11 9.99
C LYS A 174 -7.13 -8.66 10.60
N ASP A 175 -6.50 -9.57 9.85
CA ASP A 175 -5.22 -10.18 10.22
C ASP A 175 -4.17 -10.04 9.10
N ASP A 176 -4.58 -9.59 7.91
CA ASP A 176 -3.71 -9.44 6.75
C ASP A 176 -2.73 -8.24 6.89
N PRO A 177 -1.52 -8.36 6.35
CA PRO A 177 -0.92 -9.48 5.65
C PRO A 177 -0.35 -10.59 6.58
N GLY A 178 -0.54 -10.50 7.90
CA GLY A 178 -0.14 -11.50 8.88
C GLY A 178 1.34 -11.47 9.26
N PRO A 179 1.75 -12.33 10.23
CA PRO A 179 3.08 -12.30 10.82
C PRO A 179 4.21 -12.80 9.90
N LEU A 180 3.88 -13.50 8.78
CA LEU A 180 4.88 -13.98 7.84
C LEU A 180 5.20 -12.99 6.71
N PHE A 181 4.57 -11.80 6.72
CA PHE A 181 4.91 -10.74 5.78
C PHE A 181 6.27 -10.11 6.17
N PRO A 182 7.20 -9.94 5.22
CA PRO A 182 8.59 -9.63 5.53
C PRO A 182 8.84 -8.14 5.78
N TRP A 183 8.17 -7.53 6.78
CA TRP A 183 8.25 -6.10 7.10
C TRP A 183 9.67 -5.59 7.29
N GLN A 184 10.51 -6.33 8.04
CA GLN A 184 11.90 -5.94 8.28
C GLN A 184 12.72 -5.86 6.98
N GLN A 185 12.54 -6.85 6.09
CA GLN A 185 13.19 -6.87 4.77
C GLN A 185 12.76 -5.67 3.92
N LEU A 186 11.47 -5.31 3.95
CA LEU A 186 10.95 -4.17 3.19
C LEU A 186 11.48 -2.85 3.77
N ALA A 187 11.56 -2.71 5.08
CA ALA A 187 12.11 -1.52 5.73
C ALA A 187 13.59 -1.30 5.37
N GLN A 188 14.39 -2.36 5.24
CA GLN A 188 15.77 -2.30 4.73
C GLN A 188 15.85 -1.80 3.27
N GLN A 189 14.74 -1.89 2.53
CA GLN A 189 14.60 -1.35 1.16
C GLN A 189 13.93 0.06 1.14
N GLY A 190 13.75 0.69 2.32
CA GLY A 190 13.10 1.99 2.45
C GLY A 190 11.57 1.94 2.39
N ILE A 191 10.96 0.78 2.58
CA ILE A 191 9.51 0.57 2.54
C ILE A 191 9.00 0.28 3.95
N GLY A 192 8.31 1.26 4.54
CA GLY A 192 7.76 1.15 5.87
C GLY A 192 8.75 1.46 6.99
N ALA A 193 8.24 1.43 8.22
CA ALA A 193 9.01 1.65 9.43
C ALA A 193 9.45 0.33 10.05
N TRP A 194 10.64 0.31 10.63
CA TRP A 194 11.12 -0.78 11.46
C TRP A 194 11.92 -0.22 12.64
N PRO A 195 11.81 -0.82 13.82
CA PRO A 195 12.55 -0.34 14.98
C PRO A 195 14.07 -0.42 14.78
N ASP A 196 14.77 0.66 15.10
CA ASP A 196 16.24 0.69 15.15
C ASP A 196 16.75 -0.10 16.36
N GLU A 197 17.66 -1.04 16.15
CA GLU A 197 18.12 -1.96 17.19
C GLU A 197 18.86 -1.24 18.34
N GLN A 198 19.61 -0.18 18.05
CA GLN A 198 20.32 0.58 19.07
C GLN A 198 19.32 1.35 19.94
N ARG A 199 18.29 1.93 19.34
CA ARG A 199 17.21 2.59 20.07
C ARG A 199 16.41 1.61 20.91
N VAL A 200 16.10 0.43 20.39
CA VAL A 200 15.44 -0.65 21.15
C VAL A 200 16.29 -1.03 22.38
N ALA A 201 17.59 -1.27 22.19
CA ALA A 201 18.51 -1.57 23.29
C ALA A 201 18.57 -0.45 24.33
N PHE A 202 18.62 0.81 23.88
CA PHE A 202 18.59 1.98 24.75
C PHE A 202 17.33 2.03 25.63
N TYR A 203 16.14 1.84 25.04
CA TYR A 203 14.89 1.85 25.81
C TYR A 203 14.69 0.62 26.68
N LEU A 204 15.26 -0.52 26.32
CA LEU A 204 15.26 -1.71 27.18
C LEU A 204 16.12 -1.50 28.43
N ASN A 205 17.19 -0.70 28.34
CA ASN A 205 18.08 -0.36 29.44
C ASN A 205 18.53 -1.60 30.25
N GLY A 206 18.99 -2.65 29.56
CA GLY A 206 19.40 -3.93 30.15
C GLY A 206 18.24 -4.89 30.49
N ARG A 207 17.01 -4.49 30.40
CA ARG A 207 15.84 -5.36 30.63
C ARG A 207 15.71 -6.38 29.50
N PRO A 208 15.46 -7.67 29.81
CA PRO A 208 15.23 -8.68 28.79
C PRO A 208 14.03 -8.31 27.89
N ALA A 209 14.17 -8.45 26.59
CA ALA A 209 13.07 -8.20 25.64
C ALA A 209 11.87 -9.15 25.84
N SER A 210 12.06 -10.26 26.58
CA SER A 210 11.01 -11.23 26.95
C SER A 210 10.24 -10.84 28.21
N GLU A 211 10.73 -9.88 28.98
CA GLU A 211 10.06 -9.44 30.22
C GLU A 211 8.71 -8.79 29.88
N PRO A 212 7.63 -9.21 30.56
CA PRO A 212 6.32 -8.60 30.36
C PRO A 212 6.31 -7.11 30.67
N VAL A 213 5.58 -6.36 29.89
CA VAL A 213 5.26 -4.93 30.12
C VAL A 213 3.77 -4.83 30.41
N ASP A 214 3.40 -3.89 31.27
CA ASP A 214 2.00 -3.57 31.53
C ASP A 214 1.28 -3.28 30.20
N PRO A 215 0.20 -4.01 29.88
CA PRO A 215 -0.56 -3.82 28.66
C PRO A 215 -1.08 -2.39 28.46
N GLU A 216 -1.42 -1.67 29.53
CA GLU A 216 -1.93 -0.30 29.43
C GLU A 216 -0.84 0.68 28.99
N ILE A 217 0.41 0.48 29.45
CA ILE A 217 1.56 1.24 28.97
C ILE A 217 1.81 0.97 27.46
N VAL A 218 1.72 -0.29 27.08
CA VAL A 218 1.87 -0.67 25.64
C VAL A 218 0.78 0.00 24.80
N LEU A 219 -0.48 -0.03 25.26
CA LEU A 219 -1.60 0.57 24.55
C LEU A 219 -1.50 2.08 24.43
N ASP A 220 -1.04 2.79 25.47
CA ASP A 220 -0.77 4.23 25.40
C ASP A 220 0.28 4.54 24.31
N LEU A 221 1.37 3.79 24.27
CA LEU A 221 2.41 3.95 23.24
C LEU A 221 1.88 3.63 21.84
N LEU A 222 1.05 2.59 21.68
CA LEU A 222 0.44 2.24 20.40
C LEU A 222 -0.55 3.31 19.93
N SER A 223 -1.32 3.90 20.84
CA SER A 223 -2.19 5.04 20.54
C SER A 223 -1.39 6.24 20.01
N ARG A 224 -0.28 6.58 20.67
CA ARG A 224 0.63 7.65 20.22
C ARG A 224 1.30 7.33 18.88
N TYR A 225 1.58 6.08 18.60
CA TYR A 225 2.13 5.65 17.31
C TYR A 225 1.10 5.79 16.19
N GLY A 226 -0.18 5.49 16.46
CA GLY A 226 -1.24 5.68 15.48
C GLY A 226 -2.38 4.67 15.48
N TYR A 227 -2.29 3.61 16.31
CA TYR A 227 -3.37 2.63 16.44
C TYR A 227 -4.61 3.23 17.13
N GLN A 228 -5.77 2.72 16.75
CA GLN A 228 -7.00 3.06 17.48
C GLN A 228 -7.00 2.37 18.84
N VAL A 229 -6.94 3.16 19.91
CA VAL A 229 -7.13 2.72 21.28
C VAL A 229 -8.09 3.69 21.94
N THR A 230 -9.22 3.18 22.45
CA THR A 230 -10.22 4.00 23.16
C THR A 230 -10.50 3.45 24.55
N PRO A 231 -10.94 4.28 25.51
CA PRO A 231 -11.23 3.85 26.87
C PRO A 231 -12.30 2.75 26.95
N GLU A 232 -13.23 2.73 26.00
CA GLU A 232 -14.37 1.81 25.97
C GLU A 232 -14.01 0.41 25.44
N MET A 233 -12.77 0.21 24.95
CA MET A 233 -12.34 -1.09 24.44
C MET A 233 -12.34 -2.15 25.52
N THR A 234 -12.95 -3.29 25.22
CA THR A 234 -12.87 -4.49 26.05
C THR A 234 -11.44 -5.05 26.09
N PRO A 235 -11.08 -5.87 27.11
CA PRO A 235 -9.76 -6.53 27.14
C PRO A 235 -9.45 -7.35 25.89
N ALA A 236 -10.46 -7.97 25.28
CA ALA A 236 -10.31 -8.70 24.03
C ALA A 236 -9.95 -7.77 22.85
N GLN A 237 -10.59 -6.62 22.75
CA GLN A 237 -10.28 -5.60 21.73
C GLN A 237 -8.89 -5.01 21.92
N LYS A 238 -8.51 -4.67 23.15
CA LYS A 238 -7.15 -4.20 23.49
C LYS A 238 -6.08 -5.22 23.10
N LYS A 239 -6.34 -6.51 23.40
CA LYS A 239 -5.46 -7.61 22.98
C LYS A 239 -5.30 -7.68 21.46
N ARG A 240 -6.36 -7.46 20.67
CA ARG A 240 -6.30 -7.45 19.20
C ARG A 240 -5.37 -6.36 18.66
N VAL A 241 -5.36 -5.17 19.26
CA VAL A 241 -4.45 -4.08 18.88
C VAL A 241 -2.99 -4.51 19.12
N ILE A 242 -2.69 -5.10 20.28
CA ILE A 242 -1.34 -5.58 20.60
C ILE A 242 -0.91 -6.70 19.63
N ILE A 243 -1.81 -7.62 19.30
CA ILE A 243 -1.53 -8.70 18.32
C ILE A 243 -1.22 -8.11 16.93
N ALA A 244 -1.98 -7.12 16.45
CA ALA A 244 -1.71 -6.47 15.17
C ALA A 244 -0.30 -5.85 15.14
N PHE A 245 0.06 -5.10 16.17
CA PHE A 245 1.41 -4.56 16.33
C PHE A 245 2.48 -5.66 16.36
N GLN A 246 2.24 -6.77 17.07
CA GLN A 246 3.20 -7.88 17.13
C GLN A 246 3.37 -8.55 15.77
N MET A 247 2.30 -8.78 15.01
CA MET A 247 2.40 -9.33 13.66
C MET A 247 3.25 -8.47 12.73
N HIS A 248 3.23 -7.15 12.90
CA HIS A 248 4.01 -6.22 12.09
C HIS A 248 5.46 -6.12 12.58
N PHE A 249 5.69 -5.84 13.87
CA PHE A 249 7.00 -5.43 14.40
C PHE A 249 7.71 -6.49 15.24
N ARG A 250 7.04 -7.58 15.61
CA ARG A 250 7.58 -8.67 16.45
C ARG A 250 7.06 -10.05 16.01
N PRO A 251 7.16 -10.42 14.73
CA PRO A 251 6.50 -11.62 14.18
C PRO A 251 7.01 -12.95 14.75
N GLN A 252 8.15 -12.96 15.48
CA GLN A 252 8.69 -14.17 16.11
C GLN A 252 8.04 -14.48 17.48
N ARG A 253 7.04 -13.74 17.92
CA ARG A 253 6.46 -13.86 19.26
C ARG A 253 4.98 -14.17 19.26
#